data_b643d90082d3b7392da257cb36de88a9
#
_entry.id   b643d90082d3b7392da257cb36de88a9
#
_cell.length_a   1.000
_cell.length_b   1.000
_cell.length_c   1.000
_cell.angle_alpha   90.00
_cell.angle_beta   90.00
_cell.angle_gamma   90.00
#
_symmetry.space_group_name_H-M   'P 1'
#
loop_
_entity.id
_entity.type
_entity.pdbx_description
1 polymer ?
#
loop_
_entity_poly.entity_id
_entity_poly.type
_entity_poly.pdbx_seq_one_letter_code
_entity_poly.pdbx_strand_id
1 'polypeptide(L)'
;VAAHSHGKRGLVITIIVVLVVAAGAGLYYGLKPPSASAGPTTTTRDATASLVTMTTSVGATGTMEPAQQANLSFTSAGTVTSVKVAVGDKVSAGEALAAIDLTNLQAAVTAAQASVTAAQSDLSTAQASGTSAAITAATSNLQTKQDALDQAQAALTAGTLTAPFAGTVAAVNVAVGDAVGSGSSGTSGSGTGGFGGSGSYGAGAGSGGTSSTSSSAAITVITTDKYTVSVGVSSADIGQIKKGMSAQVTPTGATSALTGTVTGVGVIASTTTSTTSGSTAAFPVTIAITGSQDNLYAGISANVSIILTSRDNVLAVPSEAISVGANGDTVEKQQSDGTFVTTSVTTGQTDGTQTEITAGLSQGDVVRITQVVQTDTSGTGTGTTGRGGGLGGTGLGGLTGGTAAGGGFGGGGGFGGGTRTGGTFAGGGAGGETGAAGAGRR
;
A
#
# COMPACT_ATOMS: atom_id res chain seq x y z
N VAL A 1 60.16 -64.04 -71.20
CA VAL A 1 58.97 -64.08 -70.32
C VAL A 1 58.83 -62.73 -69.69
N ALA A 2 57.74 -62.08 -70.00
CA ALA A 2 57.38 -60.72 -69.70
C ALA A 2 57.15 -60.47 -68.23
N ALA A 3 57.54 -59.30 -67.69
CA ALA A 3 57.12 -58.76 -66.47
C ALA A 3 56.65 -57.29 -66.61
N HIS A 4 55.45 -57.05 -66.31
CA HIS A 4 54.65 -55.82 -66.47
C HIS A 4 55.08 -54.72 -65.55
N SER A 5 55.36 -53.54 -66.09
CA SER A 5 55.43 -52.25 -65.33
C SER A 5 54.09 -51.49 -65.37
N HIS A 6 53.26 -51.66 -64.44
CA HIS A 6 51.99 -50.87 -64.28
C HIS A 6 51.96 -49.96 -63.09
N GLY A 7 53.04 -49.79 -62.29
CA GLY A 7 53.03 -49.04 -61.03
C GLY A 7 53.18 -47.51 -61.12
N LYS A 8 53.71 -46.97 -62.24
CA LYS A 8 54.04 -45.50 -62.25
C LYS A 8 52.96 -44.58 -62.79
N ARG A 9 52.02 -45.11 -63.61
CA ARG A 9 50.92 -44.27 -64.15
C ARG A 9 49.80 -43.96 -63.17
N GLY A 10 49.51 -44.87 -62.23
CA GLY A 10 48.47 -44.63 -61.16
C GLY A 10 48.95 -43.59 -60.18
N LEU A 11 50.20 -43.57 -59.78
CA LEU A 11 50.78 -42.61 -58.87
C LEU A 11 50.77 -41.18 -59.36
N VAL A 12 51.05 -41.01 -60.67
CA VAL A 12 51.02 -39.68 -61.30
C VAL A 12 49.64 -39.11 -61.42
N ILE A 13 48.64 -39.97 -61.71
CA ILE A 13 47.22 -39.52 -61.81
C ILE A 13 46.67 -39.11 -60.40
N THR A 14 47.03 -39.83 -59.35
CA THR A 14 46.61 -39.46 -57.99
C THR A 14 47.25 -38.14 -57.53
N ILE A 15 48.50 -37.87 -57.85
CA ILE A 15 49.18 -36.62 -57.52
C ILE A 15 48.53 -35.44 -58.27
N ILE A 16 48.19 -35.62 -59.55
CA ILE A 16 47.53 -34.58 -60.36
C ILE A 16 46.14 -34.29 -59.83
N VAL A 17 45.35 -35.31 -59.43
CA VAL A 17 44.01 -35.11 -58.83
C VAL A 17 44.10 -34.38 -57.50
N VAL A 18 45.08 -34.71 -56.64
CA VAL A 18 45.29 -34.01 -55.37
C VAL A 18 45.74 -32.57 -55.60
N LEU A 19 46.57 -32.28 -56.56
CA LEU A 19 47.01 -30.93 -56.94
C LEU A 19 45.81 -30.09 -57.47
N VAL A 20 44.94 -30.67 -58.30
CA VAL A 20 43.77 -30.00 -58.85
C VAL A 20 42.71 -29.72 -57.72
N VAL A 21 42.52 -30.65 -56.80
CA VAL A 21 41.64 -30.46 -55.67
C VAL A 21 42.22 -29.40 -54.70
N ALA A 22 43.54 -29.43 -54.46
CA ALA A 22 44.17 -28.39 -53.61
C ALA A 22 44.16 -27.00 -54.27
N ALA A 23 44.38 -26.92 -55.59
CA ALA A 23 44.27 -25.66 -56.35
C ALA A 23 42.78 -25.15 -56.36
N GLY A 24 41.81 -26.04 -56.55
CA GLY A 24 40.41 -25.73 -56.52
C GLY A 24 39.96 -25.26 -55.13
N ALA A 25 40.44 -25.91 -54.08
CA ALA A 25 40.19 -25.50 -52.68
C ALA A 25 40.83 -24.13 -52.32
N GLY A 26 42.11 -23.93 -52.85
CA GLY A 26 42.76 -22.65 -52.62
C GLY A 26 42.06 -21.47 -53.34
N LEU A 27 41.60 -21.73 -54.60
CA LEU A 27 40.77 -20.72 -55.29
C LEU A 27 39.43 -20.46 -54.64
N TYR A 28 38.78 -21.50 -54.12
CA TYR A 28 37.52 -21.38 -53.44
C TYR A 28 37.64 -20.60 -52.10
N TYR A 29 38.73 -20.81 -51.35
CA TYR A 29 38.98 -20.06 -50.10
C TYR A 29 39.55 -18.66 -50.38
N GLY A 30 40.28 -18.44 -51.46
CA GLY A 30 40.82 -17.13 -51.81
C GLY A 30 39.83 -16.17 -52.46
N LEU A 31 38.72 -16.68 -53.02
CA LEU A 31 37.64 -15.89 -53.61
C LEU A 31 36.43 -15.69 -52.66
N LYS A 32 36.49 -16.17 -51.41
CA LYS A 32 35.48 -15.77 -50.44
C LYS A 32 35.65 -14.28 -50.17
N PRO A 33 34.66 -13.46 -50.53
CA PRO A 33 34.69 -12.05 -50.13
C PRO A 33 34.75 -12.01 -48.59
N PRO A 34 35.52 -11.10 -48.00
CA PRO A 34 35.48 -10.90 -46.54
C PRO A 34 34.03 -10.64 -46.16
N SER A 35 33.52 -11.41 -45.20
CA SER A 35 32.21 -11.14 -44.64
C SER A 35 32.22 -9.69 -44.19
N ALA A 36 31.49 -8.84 -44.89
CA ALA A 36 31.31 -7.45 -44.49
C ALA A 36 30.71 -7.50 -43.07
N SER A 37 31.48 -7.05 -42.11
CA SER A 37 30.99 -6.79 -40.77
C SER A 37 29.82 -5.83 -40.95
N ALA A 38 28.62 -6.27 -40.71
CA ALA A 38 27.45 -5.40 -40.73
C ALA A 38 27.75 -4.31 -39.71
N GLY A 39 28.06 -3.13 -40.21
CA GLY A 39 28.19 -1.95 -39.35
C GLY A 39 26.86 -1.68 -38.63
N PRO A 40 26.88 -0.89 -37.58
CA PRO A 40 25.66 -0.53 -36.85
C PRO A 40 24.64 0.00 -37.85
N THR A 41 23.47 -0.63 -37.89
CA THR A 41 22.34 -0.15 -38.71
C THR A 41 21.74 1.07 -37.98
N THR A 42 21.88 2.22 -38.61
CA THR A 42 21.19 3.44 -38.16
C THR A 42 19.77 3.44 -38.70
N THR A 43 18.81 3.44 -37.83
CA THR A 43 17.39 3.65 -38.19
C THR A 43 17.08 5.12 -37.96
N THR A 44 16.62 5.80 -39.00
CA THR A 44 16.17 7.20 -38.90
C THR A 44 14.65 7.27 -38.89
N ARG A 45 14.12 8.12 -38.05
CA ARG A 45 12.69 8.42 -37.95
C ARG A 45 12.51 9.92 -37.89
N ASP A 46 11.56 10.44 -38.62
CA ASP A 46 11.26 11.87 -38.61
C ASP A 46 10.11 12.15 -37.64
N ALA A 47 10.22 13.23 -36.86
CA ALA A 47 9.22 13.71 -35.93
C ALA A 47 8.99 15.21 -36.17
N THR A 48 7.78 15.69 -35.88
CA THR A 48 7.41 17.10 -36.08
C THR A 48 7.34 17.83 -34.76
N ALA A 49 7.94 19.00 -34.68
CA ALA A 49 7.82 19.90 -33.54
C ALA A 49 6.36 20.39 -33.42
N SER A 50 5.69 20.02 -32.35
CA SER A 50 4.28 20.34 -32.13
C SER A 50 4.06 21.04 -30.80
N LEU A 51 2.97 21.80 -30.72
CA LEU A 51 2.53 22.34 -29.44
C LEU A 51 1.83 21.25 -28.65
N VAL A 52 2.31 21.00 -27.46
CA VAL A 52 1.79 19.98 -26.54
C VAL A 52 1.56 20.57 -25.15
N THR A 53 0.75 19.91 -24.36
CA THR A 53 0.64 20.20 -22.92
C THR A 53 1.71 19.36 -22.20
N MET A 54 2.65 20.04 -21.57
CA MET A 54 3.66 19.39 -20.73
C MET A 54 3.24 19.41 -19.28
N THR A 55 3.27 18.24 -18.64
CA THR A 55 2.92 18.08 -17.23
C THR A 55 4.09 17.53 -16.46
N THR A 56 4.39 18.17 -15.34
CA THR A 56 5.30 17.58 -14.34
C THR A 56 4.46 16.88 -13.29
N SER A 57 4.70 15.60 -13.06
CA SER A 57 3.93 14.81 -12.13
C SER A 57 4.80 13.99 -11.19
N VAL A 58 4.27 13.71 -10.02
CA VAL A 58 4.85 12.77 -9.04
C VAL A 58 4.05 11.49 -9.07
N GLY A 59 4.72 10.38 -9.36
CA GLY A 59 4.13 9.05 -9.33
C GLY A 59 4.15 8.46 -7.93
N ALA A 60 3.04 7.88 -7.51
CA ALA A 60 2.93 7.14 -6.25
C ALA A 60 1.95 5.98 -6.40
N THR A 61 2.08 4.97 -5.54
CA THR A 61 1.13 3.86 -5.48
C THR A 61 0.30 3.97 -4.21
N GLY A 62 -0.96 3.58 -4.29
CA GLY A 62 -1.87 3.63 -3.15
C GLY A 62 -2.95 2.57 -3.22
N THR A 63 -3.83 2.60 -2.24
CA THR A 63 -5.02 1.74 -2.16
C THR A 63 -6.28 2.57 -2.28
N MET A 64 -7.25 2.01 -2.98
CA MET A 64 -8.58 2.61 -3.08
C MET A 64 -9.38 2.29 -1.82
N GLU A 65 -9.97 3.31 -1.24
CA GLU A 65 -10.82 3.22 -0.07
C GLU A 65 -12.20 3.82 -0.38
N PRO A 66 -13.28 3.34 0.24
CA PRO A 66 -14.58 3.98 0.09
C PRO A 66 -14.51 5.38 0.71
N ALA A 67 -15.20 6.35 0.12
CA ALA A 67 -15.20 7.73 0.64
C ALA A 67 -15.78 7.81 2.07
N GLN A 68 -16.71 6.93 2.41
CA GLN A 68 -17.25 6.78 3.76
C GLN A 68 -17.37 5.29 4.09
N GLN A 69 -16.95 4.96 5.31
CA GLN A 69 -17.10 3.64 5.91
C GLN A 69 -17.62 3.82 7.33
N ALA A 70 -18.64 3.07 7.69
CA ALA A 70 -19.16 3.00 9.06
C ALA A 70 -19.01 1.58 9.58
N ASN A 71 -18.29 1.45 10.67
CA ASN A 71 -18.17 0.22 11.44
C ASN A 71 -19.18 0.29 12.58
N LEU A 72 -20.29 -0.40 12.42
CA LEU A 72 -21.43 -0.35 13.32
C LEU A 72 -21.34 -1.46 14.36
N SER A 73 -21.55 -1.10 15.62
CA SER A 73 -21.58 -2.03 16.76
C SER A 73 -22.72 -1.66 17.70
N PHE A 74 -23.33 -2.66 18.34
CA PHE A 74 -24.33 -2.42 19.36
C PHE A 74 -23.65 -1.84 20.61
N THR A 75 -24.19 -0.72 21.09
CA THR A 75 -23.79 -0.10 22.38
C THR A 75 -24.62 -0.60 23.54
N SER A 76 -25.84 -1.07 23.28
CA SER A 76 -26.71 -1.72 24.29
C SER A 76 -26.46 -3.22 24.30
N ALA A 77 -26.39 -3.80 25.50
CA ALA A 77 -26.24 -5.24 25.66
C ALA A 77 -27.57 -5.96 25.39
N GLY A 78 -27.50 -7.10 24.72
CA GLY A 78 -28.65 -7.93 24.42
C GLY A 78 -28.32 -9.08 23.49
N THR A 79 -29.35 -9.90 23.21
CA THR A 79 -29.25 -10.98 22.21
C THR A 79 -29.85 -10.50 20.91
N VAL A 80 -29.16 -10.75 19.81
CA VAL A 80 -29.62 -10.39 18.45
C VAL A 80 -30.84 -11.22 18.10
N THR A 81 -31.96 -10.53 17.82
CA THR A 81 -33.24 -11.16 17.46
C THR A 81 -33.44 -11.19 15.91
N SER A 82 -32.90 -10.21 15.21
CA SER A 82 -33.03 -10.14 13.76
C SER A 82 -31.83 -9.45 13.12
N VAL A 83 -31.41 -10.00 11.98
CA VAL A 83 -30.47 -9.39 11.03
C VAL A 83 -31.23 -9.29 9.70
N LYS A 84 -31.43 -8.08 9.20
CA LYS A 84 -32.30 -7.80 8.05
C LYS A 84 -31.55 -7.65 6.74
N VAL A 85 -30.22 -7.67 6.79
CA VAL A 85 -29.35 -7.40 5.65
C VAL A 85 -28.31 -8.49 5.48
N ALA A 86 -27.89 -8.71 4.24
CA ALA A 86 -26.80 -9.58 3.86
C ALA A 86 -25.62 -8.76 3.26
N VAL A 87 -24.47 -9.40 3.13
CA VAL A 87 -23.32 -8.80 2.46
C VAL A 87 -23.65 -8.54 1.00
N GLY A 88 -23.43 -7.33 0.52
CA GLY A 88 -23.75 -6.87 -0.83
C GLY A 88 -25.08 -6.13 -0.95
N ASP A 89 -25.92 -6.12 0.08
CA ASP A 89 -27.18 -5.39 0.04
C ASP A 89 -26.98 -3.88 0.05
N LYS A 90 -27.81 -3.17 -0.71
CA LYS A 90 -27.86 -1.70 -0.70
C LYS A 90 -28.80 -1.24 0.41
N VAL A 91 -28.36 -0.30 1.20
CA VAL A 91 -29.10 0.25 2.36
C VAL A 91 -29.23 1.75 2.23
N SER A 92 -30.33 2.28 2.74
CA SER A 92 -30.60 3.72 2.81
C SER A 92 -30.21 4.28 4.17
N ALA A 93 -29.95 5.59 4.24
CA ALA A 93 -29.70 6.25 5.51
C ALA A 93 -30.90 6.08 6.47
N GLY A 94 -30.64 5.67 7.72
CA GLY A 94 -31.67 5.40 8.73
C GLY A 94 -32.30 4.02 8.65
N GLU A 95 -31.95 3.19 7.69
CA GLU A 95 -32.49 1.83 7.54
C GLU A 95 -32.01 0.93 8.68
N ALA A 96 -32.93 0.14 9.24
CA ALA A 96 -32.62 -0.79 10.32
C ALA A 96 -31.98 -2.08 9.75
N LEU A 97 -30.74 -2.31 10.17
CA LEU A 97 -29.89 -3.41 9.71
C LEU A 97 -30.03 -4.66 10.58
N ALA A 98 -30.04 -4.46 11.90
CA ALA A 98 -30.19 -5.53 12.89
C ALA A 98 -30.81 -4.97 14.17
N ALA A 99 -31.42 -5.85 14.96
CA ALA A 99 -32.00 -5.50 16.24
C ALA A 99 -31.71 -6.56 17.31
N ILE A 100 -31.52 -6.12 18.54
CA ILE A 100 -31.44 -6.99 19.71
C ILE A 100 -32.82 -7.15 20.34
N ASP A 101 -32.92 -8.00 21.37
CA ASP A 101 -34.13 -8.09 22.19
C ASP A 101 -34.34 -6.78 22.95
N LEU A 102 -35.43 -6.09 22.63
CA LEU A 102 -35.79 -4.79 23.20
C LEU A 102 -36.68 -4.89 24.45
N THR A 103 -37.09 -6.08 24.87
CA THR A 103 -38.07 -6.29 25.96
C THR A 103 -37.58 -5.63 27.25
N ASN A 104 -36.35 -5.89 27.64
CA ASN A 104 -35.78 -5.30 28.86
C ASN A 104 -35.57 -3.78 28.74
N LEU A 105 -35.20 -3.29 27.56
CA LEU A 105 -35.00 -1.86 27.30
C LEU A 105 -36.33 -1.12 27.31
N GLN A 106 -37.40 -1.69 26.75
CA GLN A 106 -38.76 -1.14 26.82
C GLN A 106 -39.27 -1.10 28.25
N ALA A 107 -39.03 -2.16 29.03
CA ALA A 107 -39.41 -2.20 30.45
C ALA A 107 -38.68 -1.08 31.24
N ALA A 108 -37.37 -0.86 30.94
CA ALA A 108 -36.59 0.22 31.57
C ALA A 108 -37.15 1.61 31.22
N VAL A 109 -37.53 1.85 29.96
CA VAL A 109 -38.18 3.11 29.57
C VAL A 109 -39.51 3.30 30.31
N THR A 110 -40.34 2.25 30.41
CA THR A 110 -41.61 2.30 31.12
C THR A 110 -41.42 2.61 32.60
N ALA A 111 -40.44 2.00 33.25
CA ALA A 111 -40.10 2.26 34.67
C ALA A 111 -39.57 3.68 34.88
N ALA A 112 -38.72 4.19 33.98
CA ALA A 112 -38.22 5.56 34.02
C ALA A 112 -39.36 6.57 33.81
N GLN A 113 -40.27 6.31 32.88
CA GLN A 113 -41.46 7.15 32.65
C GLN A 113 -42.37 7.22 33.91
N ALA A 114 -42.60 6.09 34.58
CA ALA A 114 -43.35 6.06 35.84
C ALA A 114 -42.61 6.88 36.92
N SER A 115 -41.30 6.83 36.99
CA SER A 115 -40.49 7.62 37.92
C SER A 115 -40.59 9.12 37.66
N VAL A 116 -40.63 9.56 36.41
CA VAL A 116 -40.83 10.96 36.01
C VAL A 116 -42.24 11.40 36.44
N THR A 117 -43.26 10.58 36.20
CA THR A 117 -44.65 10.87 36.62
C THR A 117 -44.77 11.05 38.13
N ALA A 118 -44.13 10.19 38.92
CA ALA A 118 -44.09 10.31 40.39
C ALA A 118 -43.39 11.62 40.82
N ALA A 119 -42.23 11.94 40.26
CA ALA A 119 -41.49 13.17 40.57
C ALA A 119 -42.27 14.45 40.16
N GLN A 120 -43.07 14.39 39.10
CA GLN A 120 -44.00 15.49 38.74
C GLN A 120 -45.08 15.70 39.79
N SER A 121 -45.63 14.61 40.32
CA SER A 121 -46.59 14.67 41.42
C SER A 121 -45.99 15.25 42.71
N ASP A 122 -44.72 14.82 43.01
CA ASP A 122 -43.99 15.37 44.17
C ASP A 122 -43.73 16.89 44.01
N LEU A 123 -43.35 17.33 42.80
CA LEU A 123 -43.15 18.74 42.47
C LEU A 123 -44.48 19.53 42.67
N SER A 124 -45.60 18.99 42.19
CA SER A 124 -46.91 19.64 42.36
C SER A 124 -47.28 19.76 43.83
N THR A 125 -47.00 18.76 44.65
CA THR A 125 -47.21 18.78 46.12
C THR A 125 -46.29 19.80 46.79
N ALA A 126 -45.01 19.87 46.39
CA ALA A 126 -44.09 20.87 46.91
C ALA A 126 -44.52 22.31 46.58
N GLN A 127 -45.04 22.53 45.37
CA GLN A 127 -45.57 23.80 44.91
C GLN A 127 -46.82 24.22 45.76
N ALA A 128 -47.67 23.26 46.10
CA ALA A 128 -48.80 23.50 46.94
C ALA A 128 -48.43 23.83 48.44
N SER A 129 -47.30 23.29 48.92
CA SER A 129 -46.74 23.57 50.25
C SER A 129 -46.08 24.95 50.37
N GLY A 130 -45.72 25.60 49.26
CA GLY A 130 -45.22 26.97 49.17
C GLY A 130 -43.80 27.23 49.65
N THR A 131 -43.04 26.21 50.04
CA THR A 131 -41.62 26.36 50.46
C THR A 131 -40.65 26.32 49.28
N SER A 132 -39.88 27.38 49.09
CA SER A 132 -38.93 27.47 47.94
C SER A 132 -37.90 26.38 48.02
N ALA A 133 -37.42 25.97 49.16
CA ALA A 133 -36.46 24.88 49.33
C ALA A 133 -37.03 23.54 48.86
N ALA A 134 -38.31 23.23 49.25
CA ALA A 134 -38.99 22.00 48.81
C ALA A 134 -39.19 21.99 47.26
N ILE A 135 -39.60 23.12 46.71
CA ILE A 135 -39.81 23.27 45.28
C ILE A 135 -38.46 23.05 44.52
N THR A 136 -37.34 23.64 44.99
CA THR A 136 -36.03 23.47 44.40
C THR A 136 -35.59 22.01 44.46
N ALA A 137 -35.74 21.33 45.60
CA ALA A 137 -35.43 19.93 45.77
C ALA A 137 -36.25 19.02 44.84
N ALA A 138 -37.57 19.24 44.76
CA ALA A 138 -38.48 18.49 43.89
C ALA A 138 -38.17 18.73 42.40
N THR A 139 -37.79 19.97 42.01
CA THR A 139 -37.37 20.28 40.63
C THR A 139 -36.10 19.56 40.30
N SER A 140 -35.09 19.53 41.17
CA SER A 140 -33.83 18.79 40.94
C SER A 140 -34.05 17.27 40.84
N ASN A 141 -34.99 16.74 41.68
CA ASN A 141 -35.37 15.32 41.58
C ASN A 141 -36.05 15.01 40.24
N LEU A 142 -36.99 15.85 39.79
CA LEU A 142 -37.65 15.70 38.49
C LEU A 142 -36.62 15.72 37.34
N GLN A 143 -35.69 16.66 37.37
CA GLN A 143 -34.62 16.70 36.35
C GLN A 143 -33.83 15.40 36.33
N THR A 144 -33.42 14.88 37.49
CA THR A 144 -32.70 13.61 37.58
C THR A 144 -33.50 12.44 36.99
N LYS A 145 -34.83 12.43 37.18
CA LYS A 145 -35.68 11.37 36.60
C LYS A 145 -35.88 11.54 35.09
N GLN A 146 -35.93 12.79 34.62
CA GLN A 146 -35.96 13.07 33.17
C GLN A 146 -34.66 12.59 32.49
N ASP A 147 -33.48 12.90 33.08
CA ASP A 147 -32.21 12.45 32.58
C ASP A 147 -32.12 10.90 32.52
N ALA A 148 -32.68 10.23 33.53
CA ALA A 148 -32.77 8.77 33.56
C ALA A 148 -33.70 8.21 32.46
N LEU A 149 -34.81 8.90 32.16
CA LEU A 149 -35.71 8.55 31.07
C LEU A 149 -35.02 8.72 29.73
N ASP A 150 -34.28 9.82 29.51
CA ASP A 150 -33.56 10.09 28.29
C ASP A 150 -32.47 9.02 28.06
N GLN A 151 -31.76 8.61 29.10
CA GLN A 151 -30.79 7.51 29.04
C GLN A 151 -31.46 6.18 28.65
N ALA A 152 -32.61 5.85 29.22
CA ALA A 152 -33.35 4.64 28.91
C ALA A 152 -33.85 4.65 27.45
N GLN A 153 -34.32 5.79 26.96
CA GLN A 153 -34.74 5.98 25.55
C GLN A 153 -33.57 5.88 24.59
N ALA A 154 -32.41 6.47 24.93
CA ALA A 154 -31.17 6.34 24.14
C ALA A 154 -30.72 4.88 24.06
N ALA A 155 -30.77 4.15 25.17
CA ALA A 155 -30.45 2.72 25.22
C ALA A 155 -31.39 1.88 24.35
N LEU A 156 -32.69 2.20 24.37
CA LEU A 156 -33.70 1.55 23.52
C LEU A 156 -33.43 1.80 22.04
N THR A 157 -33.13 3.04 21.67
CA THR A 157 -32.78 3.41 20.30
C THR A 157 -31.50 2.70 19.84
N ALA A 158 -30.49 2.61 20.69
CA ALA A 158 -29.23 1.93 20.46
C ALA A 158 -29.36 0.39 20.34
N GLY A 159 -30.51 -0.17 20.74
CA GLY A 159 -30.86 -1.57 20.54
C GLY A 159 -31.20 -1.92 19.10
N THR A 160 -31.39 -0.93 18.22
CA THR A 160 -31.57 -1.13 16.79
C THR A 160 -30.36 -0.50 16.06
N LEU A 161 -29.65 -1.32 15.30
CA LEU A 161 -28.50 -0.87 14.49
C LEU A 161 -29.03 -0.29 13.18
N THR A 162 -28.77 0.98 12.92
CA THR A 162 -29.22 1.69 11.71
C THR A 162 -28.05 2.16 10.87
N ALA A 163 -28.23 2.25 9.54
CA ALA A 163 -27.24 2.77 8.62
C ALA A 163 -27.13 4.32 8.77
N PRO A 164 -25.95 4.90 9.01
CA PRO A 164 -25.78 6.35 9.15
C PRO A 164 -25.85 7.09 7.81
N PHE A 165 -25.60 6.40 6.69
CA PHE A 165 -25.66 6.92 5.33
C PHE A 165 -26.10 5.82 4.36
N ALA A 166 -26.53 6.20 3.16
CA ALA A 166 -26.84 5.26 2.09
C ALA A 166 -25.56 4.63 1.54
N GLY A 167 -25.56 3.31 1.38
CA GLY A 167 -24.37 2.59 0.95
C GLY A 167 -24.65 1.10 0.70
N THR A 168 -23.58 0.32 0.70
CA THR A 168 -23.63 -1.14 0.55
C THR A 168 -23.03 -1.81 1.78
N VAL A 169 -23.62 -2.89 2.21
CA VAL A 169 -23.13 -3.70 3.34
C VAL A 169 -21.89 -4.47 2.89
N ALA A 170 -20.74 -4.13 3.48
CA ALA A 170 -19.45 -4.75 3.16
C ALA A 170 -19.20 -6.03 3.98
N ALA A 171 -19.63 -6.05 5.24
CA ALA A 171 -19.48 -7.21 6.11
C ALA A 171 -20.60 -7.27 7.13
N VAL A 172 -21.04 -8.49 7.46
CA VAL A 172 -21.97 -8.83 8.54
C VAL A 172 -21.28 -9.87 9.41
N ASN A 173 -20.91 -9.45 10.63
CA ASN A 173 -20.17 -10.30 11.59
C ASN A 173 -21.04 -10.68 12.80
N VAL A 174 -22.35 -10.59 12.65
CA VAL A 174 -23.31 -10.88 13.71
C VAL A 174 -24.40 -11.78 13.17
N ALA A 175 -24.84 -12.74 13.98
CA ALA A 175 -25.91 -13.67 13.65
C ALA A 175 -27.05 -13.58 14.69
N VAL A 176 -28.23 -14.05 14.30
CA VAL A 176 -29.38 -14.17 15.20
C VAL A 176 -29.01 -15.16 16.31
N GLY A 177 -29.21 -14.73 17.57
CA GLY A 177 -28.82 -15.47 18.76
C GLY A 177 -27.50 -15.05 19.39
N ASP A 178 -26.71 -14.24 18.73
CA ASP A 178 -25.45 -13.74 19.29
C ASP A 178 -25.71 -12.76 20.43
N ALA A 179 -24.91 -12.87 21.49
CA ALA A 179 -24.91 -11.89 22.59
C ALA A 179 -23.97 -10.74 22.22
N VAL A 180 -24.50 -9.51 22.23
CA VAL A 180 -23.76 -8.28 21.88
C VAL A 180 -23.88 -7.24 23.01
N GLY A 181 -22.99 -6.25 22.97
CA GLY A 181 -23.02 -5.10 23.88
C GLY A 181 -21.81 -4.99 24.79
N SER A 182 -21.77 -3.94 25.58
CA SER A 182 -20.63 -3.51 26.36
C SER A 182 -20.13 -4.62 27.32
N GLY A 183 -18.94 -5.13 27.05
CA GLY A 183 -18.17 -5.91 28.00
C GLY A 183 -18.20 -7.43 27.83
N SER A 184 -18.54 -7.97 26.67
CA SER A 184 -18.33 -9.40 26.43
C SER A 184 -16.84 -9.69 26.24
N SER A 185 -16.06 -9.60 27.30
CA SER A 185 -14.94 -10.52 27.47
C SER A 185 -15.58 -11.88 27.69
N GLY A 186 -15.72 -12.63 26.62
CA GLY A 186 -16.20 -14.00 26.65
C GLY A 186 -15.30 -14.85 27.54
N THR A 187 -15.65 -14.91 28.81
CA THR A 187 -15.26 -16.02 29.63
C THR A 187 -16.08 -17.19 29.13
N SER A 188 -15.49 -17.96 28.23
CA SER A 188 -15.93 -19.31 27.97
C SER A 188 -15.82 -20.06 29.28
N GLY A 189 -16.89 -20.03 30.06
CA GLY A 189 -17.07 -20.83 31.25
C GLY A 189 -17.17 -22.30 30.82
N SER A 190 -16.06 -22.94 30.60
CA SER A 190 -15.99 -24.40 30.70
C SER A 190 -16.01 -24.74 32.17
N GLY A 191 -17.22 -24.91 32.71
CA GLY A 191 -17.42 -25.53 33.99
C GLY A 191 -17.01 -26.98 33.91
N THR A 192 -15.91 -27.31 34.54
CA THR A 192 -15.71 -28.68 35.05
C THR A 192 -15.00 -28.55 36.38
N GLY A 193 -15.72 -28.88 37.42
CA GLY A 193 -15.20 -29.03 38.77
C GLY A 193 -14.09 -30.09 38.80
N GLY A 194 -13.07 -29.78 39.56
CA GLY A 194 -11.97 -30.67 39.82
C GLY A 194 -11.18 -30.17 40.99
N PHE A 195 -11.44 -30.78 42.15
CA PHE A 195 -10.70 -30.62 43.41
C PHE A 195 -9.23 -31.01 43.26
N GLY A 196 -8.33 -30.30 43.89
CA GLY A 196 -7.18 -30.82 44.57
C GLY A 196 -5.88 -30.83 43.80
N GLY A 197 -4.86 -30.21 44.38
CA GLY A 197 -3.47 -30.50 44.04
C GLY A 197 -2.52 -29.33 44.20
N SER A 198 -2.00 -29.22 45.38
CA SER A 198 -0.81 -28.47 45.77
C SER A 198 0.40 -28.80 44.89
N GLY A 199 1.15 -27.79 44.47
CA GLY A 199 2.58 -28.00 44.20
C GLY A 199 3.14 -27.39 42.92
N SER A 200 4.13 -26.61 43.15
CA SER A 200 5.35 -26.44 42.35
C SER A 200 5.47 -25.24 41.41
N TYR A 201 6.45 -24.49 41.79
CA TYR A 201 7.10 -23.36 41.11
C TYR A 201 7.47 -23.63 39.66
N GLY A 202 7.08 -22.73 38.77
CA GLY A 202 7.56 -22.71 37.38
C GLY A 202 7.46 -21.28 36.85
N ALA A 203 8.55 -20.54 36.95
CA ALA A 203 8.68 -19.25 36.28
C ALA A 203 8.75 -19.48 34.77
N GLY A 204 7.63 -19.36 34.09
CA GLY A 204 7.53 -19.27 32.65
C GLY A 204 7.25 -17.83 32.26
N ALA A 205 8.24 -17.13 31.75
CA ALA A 205 8.07 -15.87 31.08
C ALA A 205 7.18 -16.07 29.82
N GLY A 206 5.88 -16.01 30.01
CA GLY A 206 4.93 -15.96 28.92
C GLY A 206 4.98 -14.57 28.31
N SER A 207 5.56 -14.49 27.12
CA SER A 207 5.40 -13.37 26.21
C SER A 207 3.90 -13.09 26.07
N GLY A 208 3.42 -12.09 26.81
CA GLY A 208 2.07 -11.58 26.70
C GLY A 208 1.92 -10.92 25.34
N GLY A 209 1.53 -11.69 24.34
CA GLY A 209 0.91 -11.14 23.15
C GLY A 209 -0.32 -10.37 23.60
N THR A 210 -0.23 -9.04 23.58
CA THR A 210 -1.41 -8.18 23.64
C THR A 210 -2.21 -8.46 22.37
N SER A 211 -3.09 -9.44 22.47
CA SER A 211 -4.21 -9.56 21.54
C SER A 211 -5.02 -8.28 21.74
N SER A 212 -4.77 -7.27 20.92
CA SER A 212 -5.74 -6.22 20.69
C SER A 212 -7.00 -6.91 20.20
N THR A 213 -7.94 -7.15 21.10
CA THR A 213 -9.32 -7.44 20.77
C THR A 213 -9.85 -6.18 20.05
N SER A 214 -9.55 -6.09 18.74
CA SER A 214 -10.33 -5.26 17.86
C SER A 214 -11.75 -5.80 17.97
N SER A 215 -12.62 -5.05 18.65
CA SER A 215 -14.06 -5.30 18.64
C SER A 215 -14.45 -5.25 17.16
N SER A 216 -14.60 -6.44 16.54
CA SER A 216 -15.02 -6.52 15.15
C SER A 216 -16.39 -5.87 15.07
N ALA A 217 -16.54 -4.89 14.18
CA ALA A 217 -17.83 -4.25 13.95
C ALA A 217 -18.86 -5.32 13.63
N ALA A 218 -20.06 -5.17 14.17
CA ALA A 218 -21.16 -6.10 13.89
C ALA A 218 -21.57 -6.05 12.41
N ILE A 219 -21.68 -4.84 11.86
CA ILE A 219 -21.99 -4.60 10.45
C ILE A 219 -21.11 -3.47 9.95
N THR A 220 -20.51 -3.65 8.78
CA THR A 220 -19.75 -2.60 8.09
C THR A 220 -20.52 -2.14 6.85
N VAL A 221 -20.80 -0.85 6.77
CA VAL A 221 -21.44 -0.20 5.62
C VAL A 221 -20.42 0.72 4.93
N ILE A 222 -20.32 0.66 3.62
CA ILE A 222 -19.44 1.48 2.80
C ILE A 222 -20.23 2.20 1.70
N THR A 223 -19.75 3.37 1.28
CA THR A 223 -20.22 4.00 0.04
C THR A 223 -19.56 3.32 -1.16
N THR A 224 -20.34 3.05 -2.20
CA THR A 224 -19.86 2.44 -3.44
C THR A 224 -19.84 3.43 -4.62
N ASP A 225 -20.37 4.64 -4.43
CA ASP A 225 -20.47 5.65 -5.49
C ASP A 225 -19.25 6.58 -5.53
N LYS A 226 -18.52 6.67 -4.43
CA LYS A 226 -17.39 7.58 -4.25
C LYS A 226 -16.23 6.85 -3.59
N TYR A 227 -15.06 7.05 -4.20
CA TYR A 227 -13.83 6.45 -3.70
C TYR A 227 -12.79 7.52 -3.44
N THR A 228 -11.94 7.24 -2.48
CA THR A 228 -10.70 7.98 -2.22
C THR A 228 -9.52 7.05 -2.40
N VAL A 229 -8.37 7.61 -2.74
CA VAL A 229 -7.13 6.84 -2.82
C VAL A 229 -6.17 7.41 -1.79
N SER A 230 -5.67 6.54 -0.94
CA SER A 230 -4.61 6.86 0.01
C SER A 230 -3.28 6.45 -0.58
N VAL A 231 -2.41 7.42 -0.85
CA VAL A 231 -1.07 7.21 -1.45
C VAL A 231 0.02 7.65 -0.51
N GLY A 232 1.10 6.87 -0.47
CA GLY A 232 2.32 7.26 0.24
C GLY A 232 3.26 8.02 -0.69
N VAL A 233 3.55 9.27 -0.37
CA VAL A 233 4.48 10.12 -1.14
C VAL A 233 5.78 10.31 -0.37
N SER A 234 6.91 10.36 -1.08
CA SER A 234 8.23 10.51 -0.50
C SER A 234 8.41 11.88 0.17
N SER A 235 9.34 11.95 1.13
CA SER A 235 9.69 13.22 1.79
C SER A 235 10.32 14.25 0.84
N ALA A 236 10.87 13.81 -0.30
CA ALA A 236 11.44 14.71 -1.30
C ALA A 236 10.34 15.47 -2.07
N ASP A 237 9.20 14.82 -2.32
CA ASP A 237 8.17 15.32 -3.23
C ASP A 237 7.00 15.97 -2.48
N ILE A 238 6.79 15.62 -1.19
CA ILE A 238 5.63 16.09 -0.43
C ILE A 238 5.55 17.63 -0.33
N GLY A 239 6.71 18.30 -0.29
CA GLY A 239 6.76 19.77 -0.22
C GLY A 239 6.16 20.48 -1.43
N GLN A 240 6.06 19.79 -2.55
CA GLN A 240 5.50 20.33 -3.80
C GLN A 240 4.00 20.06 -3.94
N ILE A 241 3.44 19.12 -3.17
CA ILE A 241 2.04 18.70 -3.25
C ILE A 241 1.17 19.58 -2.36
N LYS A 242 0.08 20.10 -2.93
CA LYS A 242 -0.88 20.96 -2.24
C LYS A 242 -2.30 20.43 -2.44
N LYS A 243 -3.15 20.70 -1.46
CA LYS A 243 -4.59 20.46 -1.58
C LYS A 243 -5.17 21.18 -2.81
N GLY A 244 -6.02 20.50 -3.57
CA GLY A 244 -6.65 21.00 -4.78
C GLY A 244 -5.91 20.66 -6.07
N MET A 245 -4.71 20.05 -6.01
CA MET A 245 -4.02 19.60 -7.22
C MET A 245 -4.76 18.45 -7.89
N SER A 246 -4.68 18.41 -9.21
CA SER A 246 -5.26 17.33 -10.01
C SER A 246 -4.35 16.10 -9.97
N ALA A 247 -4.96 14.92 -9.98
CA ALA A 247 -4.27 13.66 -10.06
C ALA A 247 -4.94 12.72 -11.06
N GLN A 248 -4.16 11.92 -11.73
CA GLN A 248 -4.63 10.80 -12.53
C GLN A 248 -4.45 9.52 -11.72
N VAL A 249 -5.50 8.74 -11.59
CA VAL A 249 -5.54 7.49 -10.84
C VAL A 249 -5.84 6.35 -11.79
N THR A 250 -4.95 5.39 -11.87
CA THR A 250 -5.14 4.20 -12.71
C THR A 250 -5.23 2.98 -11.79
N PRO A 251 -6.45 2.46 -11.53
CA PRO A 251 -6.62 1.24 -10.76
C PRO A 251 -5.99 0.04 -11.46
N THR A 252 -5.44 -0.90 -10.70
CA THR A 252 -4.87 -2.13 -11.25
C THR A 252 -5.97 -2.92 -11.97
N GLY A 253 -5.75 -3.21 -13.25
CA GLY A 253 -6.73 -3.91 -14.10
C GLY A 253 -7.70 -2.99 -14.87
N ALA A 254 -7.67 -1.68 -14.65
CA ALA A 254 -8.41 -0.72 -15.47
C ALA A 254 -7.60 -0.28 -16.68
N THR A 255 -8.28 -0.06 -17.82
CA THR A 255 -7.67 0.41 -19.06
C THR A 255 -7.68 1.94 -19.19
N SER A 256 -8.46 2.63 -18.38
CA SER A 256 -8.58 4.09 -18.38
C SER A 256 -8.16 4.69 -17.05
N ALA A 257 -7.47 5.83 -17.12
CA ALA A 257 -7.16 6.62 -15.95
C ALA A 257 -8.39 7.43 -15.51
N LEU A 258 -8.60 7.48 -14.20
CA LEU A 258 -9.63 8.29 -13.56
C LEU A 258 -9.03 9.62 -13.12
N THR A 259 -9.82 10.67 -13.16
CA THR A 259 -9.40 11.96 -12.63
C THR A 259 -9.76 12.07 -11.15
N GLY A 260 -8.84 12.62 -10.37
CA GLY A 260 -9.05 12.89 -8.95
C GLY A 260 -8.47 14.23 -8.54
N THR A 261 -8.79 14.65 -7.34
CA THR A 261 -8.25 15.87 -6.73
C THR A 261 -7.67 15.55 -5.35
N VAL A 262 -6.53 16.16 -5.02
CA VAL A 262 -5.90 16.06 -3.71
C VAL A 262 -6.77 16.77 -2.68
N THR A 263 -7.32 16.02 -1.72
CA THR A 263 -8.18 16.55 -0.65
C THR A 263 -7.45 16.75 0.67
N GLY A 264 -6.41 15.96 0.91
CA GLY A 264 -5.62 16.02 2.13
C GLY A 264 -4.17 15.64 1.91
N VAL A 265 -3.29 16.31 2.62
CA VAL A 265 -1.85 16.01 2.66
C VAL A 265 -1.50 15.79 4.14
N GLY A 266 -1.06 14.58 4.46
CA GLY A 266 -0.65 14.23 5.83
C GLY A 266 0.68 14.87 6.19
N VAL A 267 0.76 15.36 7.43
CA VAL A 267 1.98 15.99 7.97
C VAL A 267 2.82 15.02 8.82
N ILE A 268 2.29 13.83 9.08
CA ILE A 268 2.97 12.79 9.84
C ILE A 268 3.34 11.66 8.88
N ALA A 269 4.62 11.34 8.82
CA ALA A 269 5.09 10.23 8.00
C ALA A 269 4.69 8.89 8.63
N SER A 270 4.22 7.98 7.82
CA SER A 270 4.11 6.55 8.17
C SER A 270 5.35 5.83 7.65
N THR A 271 5.94 4.99 8.50
CA THR A 271 7.05 4.13 8.09
C THR A 271 6.48 2.80 7.61
N THR A 272 6.58 2.55 6.33
CA THR A 272 6.35 1.19 5.78
C THR A 272 7.66 0.41 5.88
N THR A 273 7.69 -0.58 6.76
CA THR A 273 8.83 -1.48 6.87
C THR A 273 8.76 -2.47 5.71
N SER A 274 9.56 -2.27 4.70
CA SER A 274 9.77 -3.24 3.64
C SER A 274 10.96 -4.13 4.02
N THR A 275 10.77 -5.43 4.07
CA THR A 275 11.78 -6.42 4.49
C THR A 275 13.00 -6.49 3.55
N THR A 276 12.98 -5.82 2.40
CA THR A 276 14.02 -5.94 1.37
C THR A 276 14.75 -4.64 1.05
N SER A 277 14.25 -3.48 1.43
CA SER A 277 14.84 -2.18 1.03
C SER A 277 14.52 -1.11 2.05
N GLY A 278 15.17 -1.08 3.20
CA GLY A 278 15.15 0.06 4.11
C GLY A 278 13.78 0.69 4.39
N SER A 279 13.59 1.17 5.60
CA SER A 279 12.39 1.92 5.98
C SER A 279 12.40 3.28 5.28
N THR A 280 11.50 3.51 4.34
CA THR A 280 11.28 4.84 3.75
C THR A 280 10.10 5.52 4.41
N ALA A 281 10.30 6.75 4.87
CA ALA A 281 9.23 7.57 5.40
C ALA A 281 8.34 8.03 4.24
N ALA A 282 7.06 7.68 4.28
CA ALA A 282 6.07 8.11 3.32
C ALA A 282 4.98 8.95 4.00
N PHE A 283 4.60 10.03 3.37
CA PHE A 283 3.53 10.91 3.85
C PHE A 283 2.21 10.51 3.17
N PRO A 284 1.14 10.27 3.93
CA PRO A 284 -0.14 9.92 3.33
C PRO A 284 -0.77 11.13 2.63
N VAL A 285 -1.12 10.95 1.37
CA VAL A 285 -1.88 11.92 0.58
C VAL A 285 -3.19 11.29 0.19
N THR A 286 -4.29 11.97 0.50
CA THR A 286 -5.65 11.52 0.16
C THR A 286 -6.14 12.22 -1.09
N ILE A 287 -6.60 11.44 -2.04
CA ILE A 287 -7.10 11.91 -3.33
C ILE A 287 -8.54 11.43 -3.50
N ALA A 288 -9.47 12.34 -3.71
CA ALA A 288 -10.84 12.00 -4.04
C ALA A 288 -10.99 11.81 -5.54
N ILE A 289 -11.57 10.70 -5.95
CA ILE A 289 -11.87 10.42 -7.36
C ILE A 289 -13.11 11.22 -7.76
N THR A 290 -13.05 11.86 -8.91
CA THR A 290 -14.15 12.66 -9.46
C THR A 290 -15.07 11.78 -10.31
N GLY A 291 -16.38 11.89 -10.06
CA GLY A 291 -17.41 11.14 -10.79
C GLY A 291 -17.77 9.81 -10.11
N SER A 292 -18.94 9.29 -10.46
CA SER A 292 -19.39 7.95 -10.08
C SER A 292 -18.73 6.94 -11.02
N GLN A 293 -18.25 5.86 -10.46
CA GLN A 293 -17.59 4.80 -11.23
C GLN A 293 -18.25 3.46 -10.91
N ASP A 294 -18.82 2.83 -11.94
CA ASP A 294 -19.31 1.48 -11.83
C ASP A 294 -18.13 0.49 -11.89
N ASN A 295 -18.22 -0.58 -11.12
CA ASN A 295 -17.23 -1.67 -11.07
C ASN A 295 -15.88 -1.35 -10.43
N LEU A 296 -15.81 -0.36 -9.55
CA LEU A 296 -14.67 -0.17 -8.65
C LEU A 296 -14.91 -0.84 -7.31
N TYR A 297 -13.87 -1.44 -6.76
CA TYR A 297 -13.92 -2.11 -5.46
C TYR A 297 -12.93 -1.49 -4.50
N ALA A 298 -13.32 -1.39 -3.24
CA ALA A 298 -12.40 -0.98 -2.17
C ALA A 298 -11.29 -2.02 -1.98
N GLY A 299 -10.09 -1.57 -1.63
CA GLY A 299 -8.92 -2.43 -1.41
C GLY A 299 -8.08 -2.69 -2.66
N ILE A 300 -8.48 -2.23 -3.84
CA ILE A 300 -7.68 -2.36 -5.07
C ILE A 300 -6.51 -1.37 -5.02
N SER A 301 -5.34 -1.84 -5.44
CA SER A 301 -4.18 -0.96 -5.63
C SER A 301 -4.37 -0.08 -6.87
N ALA A 302 -3.88 1.15 -6.79
CA ALA A 302 -3.92 2.10 -7.89
C ALA A 302 -2.57 2.81 -8.05
N ASN A 303 -2.18 3.04 -9.29
CA ASN A 303 -1.09 3.93 -9.63
C ASN A 303 -1.63 5.35 -9.76
N VAL A 304 -1.00 6.28 -9.08
CA VAL A 304 -1.43 7.67 -9.05
C VAL A 304 -0.32 8.57 -9.58
N SER A 305 -0.68 9.48 -10.47
CA SER A 305 0.20 10.53 -10.98
C SER A 305 -0.39 11.88 -10.57
N ILE A 306 0.24 12.55 -9.60
CA ILE A 306 -0.18 13.86 -9.09
C ILE A 306 0.47 14.93 -9.97
N ILE A 307 -0.34 15.77 -10.61
CA ILE A 307 0.11 16.81 -11.53
C ILE A 307 0.53 18.03 -10.70
N LEU A 308 1.84 18.31 -10.69
CA LEU A 308 2.40 19.46 -10.00
C LEU A 308 2.24 20.74 -10.81
N THR A 309 2.59 20.69 -12.08
CA THR A 309 2.45 21.82 -13.02
C THR A 309 1.98 21.31 -14.37
N SER A 310 1.13 22.08 -15.02
CA SER A 310 0.70 21.86 -16.39
C SER A 310 0.95 23.15 -17.16
N ARG A 311 1.61 23.03 -18.31
CA ARG A 311 1.87 24.13 -19.25
C ARG A 311 1.29 23.74 -20.59
N ASP A 312 0.36 24.52 -21.07
CA ASP A 312 -0.25 24.32 -22.37
C ASP A 312 0.50 25.09 -23.45
N ASN A 313 0.41 24.62 -24.69
CA ASN A 313 1.02 25.25 -25.86
C ASN A 313 2.55 25.39 -25.78
N VAL A 314 3.22 24.39 -25.24
CA VAL A 314 4.69 24.31 -25.21
C VAL A 314 5.17 23.61 -26.48
N LEU A 315 6.11 24.26 -27.19
CA LEU A 315 6.73 23.62 -28.35
C LEU A 315 7.65 22.50 -27.89
N ALA A 316 7.36 21.27 -28.29
CA ALA A 316 8.14 20.11 -27.87
C ALA A 316 8.51 19.21 -29.04
N VAL A 317 9.60 18.51 -28.85
CA VAL A 317 10.09 17.44 -29.74
C VAL A 317 10.38 16.18 -28.91
N PRO A 318 10.33 14.97 -29.49
CA PRO A 318 10.76 13.77 -28.79
C PRO A 318 12.18 13.94 -28.27
N SER A 319 12.41 13.57 -27.00
CA SER A 319 13.72 13.71 -26.34
C SER A 319 14.85 12.99 -27.09
N GLU A 320 14.49 11.93 -27.83
CA GLU A 320 15.42 11.14 -28.68
C GLU A 320 15.94 11.93 -29.90
N ALA A 321 15.27 13.03 -30.29
CA ALA A 321 15.71 13.88 -31.43
C ALA A 321 16.79 14.89 -31.03
N ILE A 322 17.06 15.03 -29.74
CA ILE A 322 18.01 16.00 -29.21
C ILE A 322 19.35 15.33 -28.97
N SER A 323 20.38 15.86 -29.58
CA SER A 323 21.77 15.45 -29.34
C SER A 323 22.42 16.42 -28.38
N VAL A 324 22.73 15.93 -27.17
CA VAL A 324 23.41 16.72 -26.14
C VAL A 324 24.93 16.71 -26.42
N GLY A 325 25.49 17.85 -26.73
CA GLY A 325 26.91 17.99 -27.05
C GLY A 325 27.64 18.97 -26.13
N ALA A 326 28.96 18.95 -26.17
CA ALA A 326 29.81 19.86 -25.38
C ALA A 326 29.57 21.35 -25.68
N ASN A 327 28.99 21.67 -26.86
CA ASN A 327 28.70 23.03 -27.33
C ASN A 327 27.22 23.39 -27.24
N GLY A 328 26.41 22.62 -26.51
CA GLY A 328 24.98 22.81 -26.37
C GLY A 328 24.15 21.73 -27.06
N ASP A 329 22.83 21.84 -26.90
CA ASP A 329 21.88 20.91 -27.47
C ASP A 329 21.61 21.23 -28.93
N THR A 330 21.55 20.18 -29.75
CA THR A 330 21.34 20.31 -31.18
C THR A 330 20.30 19.32 -31.68
N VAL A 331 19.61 19.67 -32.75
CA VAL A 331 18.67 18.80 -33.46
C VAL A 331 18.98 18.79 -34.96
N GLU A 332 18.69 17.72 -35.66
CA GLU A 332 18.73 17.67 -37.10
C GLU A 332 17.40 18.14 -37.67
N LYS A 333 17.36 19.41 -38.10
CA LYS A 333 16.17 20.04 -38.69
C LYS A 333 16.16 19.88 -40.20
N GLN A 334 14.99 19.50 -40.73
CA GLN A 334 14.78 19.46 -42.19
C GLN A 334 14.59 20.88 -42.74
N GLN A 335 15.34 21.20 -43.79
CA GLN A 335 15.18 22.41 -44.55
C GLN A 335 14.16 22.27 -45.68
N SER A 336 13.77 23.39 -46.31
CA SER A 336 12.80 23.41 -47.40
C SER A 336 13.25 22.63 -48.66
N ASP A 337 14.54 22.33 -48.79
CA ASP A 337 15.14 21.53 -49.87
C ASP A 337 15.15 20.03 -49.55
N GLY A 338 14.64 19.64 -48.38
CA GLY A 338 14.59 18.24 -47.89
C GLY A 338 15.91 17.77 -47.25
N THR A 339 16.92 18.62 -47.16
CA THR A 339 18.18 18.29 -46.47
C THR A 339 18.05 18.49 -44.97
N PHE A 340 18.80 17.71 -44.16
CA PHE A 340 18.85 17.87 -42.73
C PHE A 340 20.12 18.63 -42.31
N VAL A 341 19.91 19.64 -41.46
CA VAL A 341 20.99 20.49 -40.94
C VAL A 341 20.95 20.51 -39.43
N THR A 342 22.11 20.33 -38.83
CA THR A 342 22.29 20.44 -37.38
C THR A 342 22.02 21.86 -36.94
N THR A 343 20.97 22.07 -36.14
CA THR A 343 20.54 23.37 -35.64
C THR A 343 20.69 23.38 -34.12
N SER A 344 21.31 24.43 -33.58
CA SER A 344 21.40 24.63 -32.14
C SER A 344 20.05 25.01 -31.58
N VAL A 345 19.65 24.38 -30.47
CA VAL A 345 18.37 24.62 -29.79
C VAL A 345 18.62 24.92 -28.33
N THR A 346 17.70 25.67 -27.73
CA THR A 346 17.66 25.84 -26.28
C THR A 346 16.52 24.97 -25.75
N THR A 347 16.89 24.01 -24.92
CA THR A 347 15.94 23.09 -24.29
C THR A 347 15.38 23.68 -23.00
N GLY A 348 14.16 23.29 -22.65
CA GLY A 348 13.48 23.64 -21.40
C GLY A 348 13.25 22.42 -20.53
N GLN A 349 12.01 22.24 -20.06
CA GLN A 349 11.62 21.09 -19.25
C GLN A 349 11.44 19.84 -20.12
N THR A 350 11.65 18.67 -19.51
CA THR A 350 11.35 17.38 -20.13
C THR A 350 10.33 16.61 -19.29
N ASP A 351 9.42 15.89 -19.95
CA ASP A 351 8.49 14.95 -19.31
C ASP A 351 8.98 13.49 -19.42
N GLY A 352 10.21 13.29 -19.91
CA GLY A 352 10.81 11.98 -20.13
C GLY A 352 10.64 11.47 -21.56
N THR A 353 9.56 11.75 -22.25
CA THR A 353 9.31 11.37 -23.64
C THR A 353 9.51 12.53 -24.61
N GLN A 354 9.18 13.74 -24.16
CA GLN A 354 9.28 14.98 -24.93
C GLN A 354 10.07 16.02 -24.15
N THR A 355 10.79 16.87 -24.87
CA THR A 355 11.55 17.99 -24.33
C THR A 355 11.07 19.30 -24.94
N GLU A 356 10.81 20.27 -24.06
CA GLU A 356 10.47 21.64 -24.45
C GLU A 356 11.61 22.29 -25.20
N ILE A 357 11.28 22.99 -26.29
CA ILE A 357 12.22 23.82 -27.03
C ILE A 357 11.81 25.28 -26.86
N THR A 358 12.65 26.04 -26.16
CA THR A 358 12.41 27.48 -25.91
C THR A 358 12.93 28.38 -27.02
N ALA A 359 13.92 27.90 -27.80
CA ALA A 359 14.47 28.61 -28.95
C ALA A 359 15.11 27.66 -29.96
N GLY A 360 15.14 28.04 -31.26
CA GLY A 360 15.84 27.31 -32.31
C GLY A 360 14.90 26.55 -33.27
N LEU A 361 13.65 26.26 -32.87
CA LEU A 361 12.65 25.62 -33.73
C LEU A 361 11.34 26.42 -33.75
N SER A 362 10.55 26.17 -34.80
CA SER A 362 9.19 26.67 -34.97
C SER A 362 8.20 25.50 -35.03
N GLN A 363 6.96 25.78 -34.73
CA GLN A 363 5.88 24.79 -34.88
C GLN A 363 5.81 24.29 -36.31
N GLY A 364 5.77 22.98 -36.51
CA GLY A 364 5.72 22.34 -37.81
C GLY A 364 7.10 21.97 -38.36
N ASP A 365 8.19 22.39 -37.76
CA ASP A 365 9.53 21.96 -38.17
C ASP A 365 9.68 20.44 -38.00
N VAL A 366 10.28 19.79 -39.02
CA VAL A 366 10.55 18.36 -38.96
C VAL A 366 11.97 18.13 -38.46
N VAL A 367 12.09 17.28 -37.44
CA VAL A 367 13.37 16.89 -36.86
C VAL A 367 13.60 15.39 -37.05
N ARG A 368 14.84 15.00 -37.27
CA ARG A 368 15.25 13.59 -37.45
C ARG A 368 15.71 12.99 -36.15
N ILE A 369 15.22 11.80 -35.86
CA ILE A 369 15.67 10.94 -34.77
C ILE A 369 16.58 9.88 -35.39
N THR A 370 17.84 9.82 -34.95
CA THR A 370 18.81 8.83 -35.42
C THR A 370 19.07 7.84 -34.28
N GLN A 371 18.53 6.64 -34.40
CA GLN A 371 18.80 5.55 -33.47
C GLN A 371 19.86 4.60 -34.07
N VAL A 372 20.94 4.38 -33.33
CA VAL A 372 21.96 3.39 -33.67
C VAL A 372 21.53 2.06 -33.02
N VAL A 373 21.00 1.16 -33.83
CA VAL A 373 20.71 -0.19 -33.38
C VAL A 373 22.01 -1.01 -33.47
N GLN A 374 22.63 -1.25 -32.34
CA GLN A 374 23.68 -2.27 -32.25
C GLN A 374 23.00 -3.63 -32.31
N THR A 375 23.08 -4.29 -33.44
CA THR A 375 22.73 -5.71 -33.56
C THR A 375 23.83 -6.50 -32.87
N ASP A 376 23.64 -6.82 -31.59
CA ASP A 376 24.42 -7.85 -30.93
C ASP A 376 24.18 -9.17 -31.68
N THR A 377 25.06 -9.50 -32.60
CA THR A 377 25.11 -10.82 -33.20
C THR A 377 25.65 -11.77 -32.14
N SER A 378 24.78 -12.16 -31.20
CA SER A 378 25.03 -13.33 -30.36
C SER A 378 25.07 -14.55 -31.28
N GLY A 379 26.25 -14.84 -31.77
CA GLY A 379 26.54 -16.06 -32.54
C GLY A 379 26.15 -17.25 -31.69
N THR A 380 25.08 -17.92 -32.09
CA THR A 380 24.75 -19.27 -31.65
C THR A 380 25.91 -20.19 -32.10
N GLY A 381 26.94 -20.28 -31.26
CA GLY A 381 28.00 -21.26 -31.41
C GLY A 381 27.47 -22.66 -31.07
N THR A 382 26.99 -23.35 -32.06
CA THR A 382 26.77 -24.80 -31.98
C THR A 382 28.14 -25.46 -31.78
N GLY A 383 28.49 -25.70 -30.49
CA GLY A 383 29.70 -26.43 -30.12
C GLY A 383 29.54 -27.90 -30.42
N THR A 384 30.11 -28.33 -31.52
CA THR A 384 30.35 -29.72 -31.83
C THR A 384 31.48 -30.26 -30.96
N THR A 385 31.20 -31.34 -30.26
CA THR A 385 32.09 -32.19 -29.51
C THR A 385 33.44 -32.45 -30.22
N GLY A 386 34.51 -32.04 -29.57
CA GLY A 386 35.91 -32.43 -29.91
C GLY A 386 36.62 -32.90 -28.64
N ARG A 387 36.84 -34.19 -28.60
CA ARG A 387 37.59 -35.00 -27.61
C ARG A 387 39.09 -34.74 -27.73
N GLY A 388 39.77 -34.52 -26.60
CA GLY A 388 41.25 -34.58 -26.61
C GLY A 388 41.89 -33.94 -25.39
N GLY A 389 42.17 -34.68 -24.38
CA GLY A 389 43.42 -35.00 -23.68
C GLY A 389 44.19 -33.88 -22.99
N GLY A 390 44.41 -34.07 -21.66
CA GLY A 390 45.63 -33.58 -21.04
C GLY A 390 45.51 -32.89 -19.66
N LEU A 391 45.56 -33.67 -18.63
CA LEU A 391 46.37 -33.54 -17.38
C LEU A 391 46.40 -32.21 -16.59
N GLY A 392 46.00 -32.33 -15.33
CA GLY A 392 46.76 -31.68 -14.27
C GLY A 392 45.95 -30.86 -13.26
N GLY A 393 45.73 -31.44 -12.08
CA GLY A 393 45.94 -30.72 -10.86
C GLY A 393 44.72 -30.45 -9.94
N THR A 394 44.43 -31.38 -9.09
CA THR A 394 44.16 -31.25 -7.63
C THR A 394 43.25 -30.13 -7.20
N GLY A 395 42.15 -30.46 -6.63
CA GLY A 395 41.80 -30.64 -5.26
C GLY A 395 40.34 -30.44 -4.97
N LEU A 396 39.80 -31.50 -4.51
CA LEU A 396 38.88 -31.71 -3.37
C LEU A 396 37.74 -30.70 -3.20
N GLY A 397 36.56 -31.12 -3.13
CA GLY A 397 35.75 -32.19 -2.57
C GLY A 397 34.42 -31.54 -2.26
N GLY A 398 33.32 -32.02 -2.54
CA GLY A 398 32.68 -33.25 -2.27
C GLY A 398 31.48 -33.05 -1.41
N LEU A 399 30.32 -33.44 -1.96
CA LEU A 399 29.27 -34.24 -1.33
C LEU A 399 28.33 -33.60 -0.33
N THR A 400 27.08 -33.39 -0.76
CA THR A 400 25.87 -34.21 -0.58
C THR A 400 25.60 -34.72 0.81
N GLY A 401 24.45 -34.38 1.34
CA GLY A 401 23.43 -35.28 1.84
C GLY A 401 23.52 -35.74 3.30
N GLY A 402 22.39 -35.70 3.95
CA GLY A 402 22.09 -36.70 4.97
C GLY A 402 21.68 -36.15 6.33
N THR A 403 20.43 -36.23 6.57
CA THR A 403 19.66 -36.49 7.80
C THR A 403 20.40 -37.00 9.01
N ALA A 404 19.86 -36.54 10.17
CA ALA A 404 19.62 -37.27 11.42
C ALA A 404 20.41 -36.85 12.67
N ALA A 405 19.60 -36.40 13.64
CA ALA A 405 19.58 -36.78 15.04
C ALA A 405 20.85 -36.73 15.92
N GLY A 406 20.70 -36.04 17.04
CA GLY A 406 21.15 -36.59 18.33
C GLY A 406 22.28 -35.89 19.03
N GLY A 407 21.98 -35.34 20.19
CA GLY A 407 22.79 -35.55 21.38
C GLY A 407 23.92 -34.58 21.69
N GLY A 408 23.73 -33.70 22.65
CA GLY A 408 24.41 -33.91 23.92
C GLY A 408 25.74 -33.18 24.18
N PHE A 409 25.78 -32.51 25.33
CA PHE A 409 26.95 -32.17 26.16
C PHE A 409 27.89 -31.07 25.61
N GLY A 410 28.25 -30.02 26.30
CA GLY A 410 28.49 -29.78 27.70
C GLY A 410 29.68 -28.86 27.85
N GLY A 411 29.69 -28.02 28.87
CA GLY A 411 30.90 -27.42 29.44
C GLY A 411 31.33 -26.11 28.81
N GLY A 412 31.45 -25.00 29.49
CA GLY A 412 32.06 -24.75 30.74
C GLY A 412 32.82 -23.45 30.66
N GLY A 413 32.84 -22.68 31.73
CA GLY A 413 33.83 -21.66 32.06
C GLY A 413 33.55 -20.27 31.50
N GLY A 414 33.51 -19.16 32.22
CA GLY A 414 33.87 -18.87 33.56
C GLY A 414 34.43 -17.44 33.60
N PHE A 415 34.30 -16.83 34.77
CA PHE A 415 34.96 -15.59 35.22
C PHE A 415 34.38 -14.27 34.66
N GLY A 416 34.08 -13.29 35.46
CA GLY A 416 34.33 -12.76 36.76
C GLY A 416 33.80 -11.35 36.74
N GLY A 417 33.18 -10.79 37.70
CA GLY A 417 33.72 -10.32 38.95
C GLY A 417 33.50 -8.84 39.04
N GLY A 418 33.01 -8.37 40.17
CA GLY A 418 33.14 -6.96 40.59
C GLY A 418 31.79 -6.32 40.98
N THR A 419 31.33 -6.52 42.16
CA THR A 419 31.41 -5.88 43.46
C THR A 419 30.82 -4.48 43.58
N ARG A 420 29.84 -4.39 44.48
CA ARG A 420 29.63 -3.41 45.55
C ARG A 420 29.02 -2.08 45.17
N THR A 421 28.06 -1.52 45.84
CA THR A 421 27.71 -1.29 47.25
C THR A 421 26.33 -0.69 47.26
N GLY A 422 25.32 -1.00 48.02
CA GLY A 422 25.24 -0.90 49.49
C GLY A 422 24.70 0.47 49.88
N GLY A 423 23.46 0.52 50.41
CA GLY A 423 22.92 1.74 50.98
C GLY A 423 21.45 1.58 51.36
N THR A 424 21.19 0.85 52.37
CA THR A 424 20.00 0.92 53.23
C THR A 424 19.95 2.26 53.97
N PHE A 425 18.76 2.88 54.04
CA PHE A 425 18.38 3.64 55.23
C PHE A 425 16.86 3.54 55.41
N ALA A 426 16.54 3.06 56.60
CA ALA A 426 15.23 3.00 57.25
C ALA A 426 14.96 4.27 58.08
N GLY A 427 13.74 4.45 58.44
CA GLY A 427 13.25 5.34 59.51
C GLY A 427 12.35 6.44 58.97
N GLY A 428 11.08 6.57 59.33
CA GLY A 428 10.48 6.40 60.62
C GLY A 428 9.87 7.74 61.02
N GLY A 429 8.60 7.75 61.44
CA GLY A 429 8.01 8.77 62.32
C GLY A 429 6.99 9.68 61.62
N ALA A 430 5.67 9.50 61.78
CA ALA A 430 4.81 9.85 62.92
C ALA A 430 4.61 11.36 63.14
N GLY A 431 3.33 11.75 63.21
CA GLY A 431 2.83 12.87 63.95
C GLY A 431 2.33 14.03 63.08
N GLY A 432 1.08 14.32 63.07
CA GLY A 432 0.37 15.07 64.04
C GLY A 432 -0.20 16.32 63.41
N GLU A 433 -1.50 16.35 63.35
CA GLU A 433 -2.40 17.34 63.99
C GLU A 433 -2.47 18.79 63.49
N THR A 434 -3.71 19.14 63.27
CA THR A 434 -4.39 20.39 63.59
C THR A 434 -4.19 21.66 62.77
N GLY A 435 -5.31 22.18 62.36
CA GLY A 435 -5.64 23.57 62.64
C GLY A 435 -6.13 24.42 61.48
N ALA A 436 -7.43 24.51 61.36
CA ALA A 436 -8.24 25.75 61.48
C ALA A 436 -7.99 26.91 60.49
N ALA A 437 -9.08 27.24 59.82
CA ALA A 437 -9.74 28.55 59.75
C ALA A 437 -9.11 29.71 58.98
N GLY A 438 -9.95 30.36 58.21
CA GLY A 438 -9.88 31.77 57.79
C GLY A 438 -10.20 31.96 56.33
N ALA A 439 -11.43 32.22 55.94
CA ALA A 439 -12.14 33.50 55.92
C ALA A 439 -11.50 34.54 55.02
N GLY A 440 -12.25 34.99 54.03
CA GLY A 440 -12.10 36.31 53.52
C GLY A 440 -12.24 36.48 52.02
N ARG A 441 -13.42 36.80 51.56
CA ARG A 441 -13.80 37.97 50.73
C ARG A 441 -12.89 38.32 49.55
N ARG A 442 -13.37 38.32 48.32
CA ARG A 442 -14.27 39.26 47.63
C ARG A 442 -14.82 38.65 46.36
#